data_05f654e70879d7e5363b006f2da7cbba
#
_entry.id   05f654e70879d7e5363b006f2da7cbba
#
_cell.length_a   1.000
_cell.length_b   1.000
_cell.length_c   1.000
_cell.angle_alpha   90.00
_cell.angle_beta   90.00
_cell.angle_gamma   90.00
#
_symmetry.space_group_name_H-M   'P 1'
#
loop_
_entity.id
_entity.type
_entity.pdbx_description
1 polymer ?
#
loop_
_entity_poly.entity_id
_entity_poly.type
_entity_poly.pdbx_seq_one_letter_code
_entity_poly.pdbx_strand_id
1 'polypeptide(L)'
;MKVDLEDFLNNLDEVQEETYDDADAFVKPMDLVVDADVTAIMNEVKNGNIVLMNIADLAKRNGAKLKELIGVVKEQVKSIDGDIARISQGRVLVTPSKVKIIKRKGQ
;
A
#
# COMPACT_ATOMS: atom_id res chain seq x y z
N MET A 1 -0.78 31.43 -20.32
CA MET A 1 -0.45 31.10 -18.93
C MET A 1 0.35 29.81 -18.89
N LYS A 2 1.49 29.85 -18.25
CA LYS A 2 2.35 28.69 -18.17
C LYS A 2 1.96 27.85 -16.97
N VAL A 3 1.49 26.64 -17.20
CA VAL A 3 1.16 25.72 -16.11
C VAL A 3 2.45 25.09 -15.64
N ASP A 4 2.79 25.30 -14.38
CA ASP A 4 3.95 24.67 -13.79
C ASP A 4 3.60 23.22 -13.48
N LEU A 5 4.29 22.28 -14.14
CA LEU A 5 4.07 20.86 -13.94
C LEU A 5 4.28 20.46 -12.50
N GLU A 6 5.28 21.04 -11.83
CA GLU A 6 5.57 20.73 -10.45
C GLU A 6 4.42 21.12 -9.52
N ASP A 7 3.85 22.32 -9.72
CA ASP A 7 2.68 22.73 -8.95
C ASP A 7 1.50 21.81 -9.19
N PHE A 8 1.31 21.42 -10.46
CA PHE A 8 0.22 20.50 -10.79
C PHE A 8 0.39 19.16 -10.09
N LEU A 9 1.61 18.61 -10.06
CA LEU A 9 1.87 17.33 -9.41
C LEU A 9 1.76 17.44 -7.90
N ASN A 10 2.18 18.56 -7.31
CA ASN A 10 2.02 18.80 -5.88
C ASN A 10 0.57 18.85 -5.46
N ASN A 11 -0.28 19.42 -6.29
CA ASN A 11 -1.71 19.49 -6.00
C ASN A 11 -2.38 18.11 -6.00
N LEU A 12 -1.80 17.16 -6.71
CA LEU A 12 -2.30 15.78 -6.67
C LEU A 12 -2.05 15.12 -5.31
N ASP A 13 -1.01 15.57 -4.59
CA ASP A 13 -0.67 15.03 -3.29
C ASP A 13 -1.43 15.73 -2.15
N GLU A 14 -2.01 16.88 -2.44
CA GLU A 14 -2.84 17.58 -1.46
C GLU A 14 -4.19 16.90 -1.37
N VAL A 15 -4.28 15.91 -0.50
CA VAL A 15 -5.56 15.30 -0.21
C VAL A 15 -6.34 16.28 0.64
N GLN A 16 -7.32 16.91 0.03
CA GLN A 16 -8.31 17.64 0.79
C GLN A 16 -9.16 16.62 1.51
N GLU A 17 -9.37 16.82 2.79
CA GLU A 17 -10.24 15.93 3.55
C GLU A 17 -11.67 16.13 3.08
N GLU A 18 -12.00 15.48 1.99
CA GLU A 18 -13.38 15.40 1.54
C GLU A 18 -13.98 14.13 2.09
N THR A 19 -15.23 14.22 2.48
CA THR A 19 -15.99 13.03 2.85
C THR A 19 -16.38 12.29 1.57
N TYR A 20 -15.89 11.07 1.44
CA TYR A 20 -16.19 10.22 0.28
C TYR A 20 -17.25 9.20 0.67
N ASP A 21 -18.49 9.70 0.90
CA ASP A 21 -19.57 8.83 1.37
C ASP A 21 -19.93 7.75 0.35
N ASP A 22 -19.63 7.99 -0.92
CA ASP A 22 -19.97 7.06 -2.00
C ASP A 22 -18.87 6.11 -2.37
N ALA A 23 -17.72 6.17 -1.69
CA ALA A 23 -16.60 5.33 -2.05
C ALA A 23 -16.82 3.90 -1.54
N ASP A 24 -16.65 2.92 -2.44
CA ASP A 24 -16.69 1.50 -2.06
C ASP A 24 -15.44 1.09 -1.29
N ALA A 25 -14.32 1.73 -1.57
CA ALA A 25 -13.05 1.44 -0.93
C ALA A 25 -12.10 2.61 -1.11
N PHE A 26 -11.08 2.65 -0.25
CA PHE A 26 -10.02 3.66 -0.34
C PHE A 26 -8.70 3.00 -0.69
N VAL A 27 -7.84 3.75 -1.36
CA VAL A 27 -6.43 3.39 -1.53
C VAL A 27 -5.65 4.23 -0.55
N LYS A 28 -4.97 3.58 0.40
CA LYS A 28 -4.27 4.27 1.49
C LYS A 28 -2.77 4.03 1.40
N PRO A 29 -1.96 5.09 1.24
CA PRO A 29 -0.51 4.93 1.37
C PRO A 29 -0.14 4.79 2.84
N MET A 30 0.65 3.77 3.18
CA MET A 30 1.08 3.52 4.55
C MET A 30 2.53 3.05 4.55
N ASP A 31 3.26 3.37 5.61
CA ASP A 31 4.64 2.93 5.76
C ASP A 31 4.70 1.60 6.51
N LEU A 32 5.62 0.73 6.10
CA LEU A 32 5.93 -0.50 6.82
C LEU A 32 7.32 -0.35 7.41
N VAL A 33 7.40 -0.13 8.71
CA VAL A 33 8.67 0.13 9.41
C VAL A 33 8.81 -0.74 10.66
N VAL A 34 7.73 -0.84 11.44
CA VAL A 34 7.73 -1.58 12.71
C VAL A 34 6.58 -2.58 12.76
N ASP A 35 6.61 -3.45 13.76
CA ASP A 35 5.59 -4.51 13.90
C ASP A 35 4.17 -3.95 13.97
N ALA A 36 3.99 -2.82 14.64
CA ALA A 36 2.67 -2.20 14.76
C ALA A 36 2.08 -1.80 13.41
N ASP A 37 2.93 -1.51 12.42
CA ASP A 37 2.46 -1.13 11.09
C ASP A 37 1.74 -2.29 10.41
N VAL A 38 2.17 -3.52 10.66
CA VAL A 38 1.51 -4.71 10.11
C VAL A 38 0.04 -4.74 10.55
N THR A 39 -0.20 -4.52 11.84
CA THR A 39 -1.56 -4.51 12.37
C THR A 39 -2.39 -3.39 11.76
N ALA A 40 -1.83 -2.20 11.66
CA ALA A 40 -2.54 -1.06 11.06
C ALA A 40 -2.90 -1.32 9.60
N ILE A 41 -1.94 -1.85 8.83
CA ILE A 41 -2.15 -2.17 7.43
C ILE A 41 -3.22 -3.24 7.27
N MET A 42 -3.13 -4.31 8.04
CA MET A 42 -4.09 -5.40 7.93
C MET A 42 -5.49 -5.00 8.37
N ASN A 43 -5.62 -4.08 9.33
CA ASN A 43 -6.92 -3.55 9.69
C ASN A 43 -7.59 -2.83 8.52
N GLU A 44 -6.82 -2.05 7.77
CA GLU A 44 -7.37 -1.37 6.59
C GLU A 44 -7.79 -2.37 5.53
N VAL A 45 -6.95 -3.37 5.28
CA VAL A 45 -7.26 -4.39 4.27
C VAL A 45 -8.50 -5.19 4.68
N LYS A 46 -8.62 -5.55 5.96
CA LYS A 46 -9.80 -6.27 6.45
C LYS A 46 -11.07 -5.43 6.35
N ASN A 47 -10.94 -4.12 6.40
CA ASN A 47 -12.07 -3.21 6.21
C ASN A 47 -12.43 -3.00 4.74
N GLY A 48 -11.73 -3.66 3.83
CA GLY A 48 -12.03 -3.58 2.41
C GLY A 48 -11.22 -2.54 1.65
N ASN A 49 -10.19 -1.97 2.27
CA ASN A 49 -9.37 -0.96 1.64
C ASN A 49 -8.13 -1.55 1.00
N ILE A 50 -7.59 -0.83 0.02
CA ILE A 50 -6.35 -1.17 -0.65
C ILE A 50 -5.23 -0.38 0.02
N VAL A 51 -4.11 -1.03 0.34
CA VAL A 51 -2.97 -0.35 0.97
C VAL A 51 -1.78 -0.37 0.02
N LEU A 52 -1.18 0.81 -0.18
CA LEU A 52 0.07 0.96 -0.90
C LEU A 52 1.17 1.13 0.14
N MET A 53 1.89 0.03 0.43
CA MET A 53 2.93 0.05 1.45
C MET A 53 4.22 0.65 0.93
N ASN A 54 4.77 1.60 1.68
CA ASN A 54 6.12 2.10 1.43
C ASN A 54 7.10 1.26 2.25
N ILE A 55 8.00 0.58 1.57
CA ILE A 55 9.00 -0.28 2.20
C ILE A 55 10.43 0.25 2.03
N ALA A 56 10.59 1.40 1.39
CA ALA A 56 11.91 1.90 0.99
C ALA A 56 12.83 2.15 2.18
N ASP A 57 12.33 2.79 3.23
CA ASP A 57 13.14 3.12 4.40
C ASP A 57 13.64 1.88 5.12
N LEU A 58 12.74 0.93 5.38
CA LEU A 58 13.11 -0.27 6.10
C LEU A 58 14.05 -1.14 5.27
N ALA A 59 13.84 -1.17 3.95
CA ALA A 59 14.72 -1.92 3.06
C ALA A 59 16.18 -1.44 3.18
N LYS A 60 16.38 -0.13 3.33
CA LYS A 60 17.71 0.45 3.47
C LYS A 60 18.30 0.22 4.85
N ARG A 61 17.48 0.32 5.90
CA ARG A 61 17.97 0.26 7.27
C ARG A 61 18.12 -1.16 7.79
N ASN A 62 17.20 -2.03 7.45
CA ASN A 62 17.20 -3.38 7.99
C ASN A 62 16.41 -4.32 7.08
N GLY A 63 17.10 -4.84 6.07
CA GLY A 63 16.48 -5.75 5.10
C GLY A 63 15.94 -7.04 5.73
N ALA A 64 16.61 -7.55 6.77
CA ALA A 64 16.16 -8.76 7.45
C ALA A 64 14.82 -8.52 8.16
N LYS A 65 14.67 -7.37 8.80
CA LYS A 65 13.41 -7.01 9.45
C LYS A 65 12.30 -6.83 8.42
N LEU A 66 12.62 -6.21 7.28
CA LEU A 66 11.64 -6.07 6.20
C LEU A 66 11.14 -7.43 5.72
N LYS A 67 12.07 -8.37 5.51
CA LYS A 67 11.71 -9.72 5.08
C LYS A 67 10.77 -10.39 6.09
N GLU A 68 11.05 -10.23 7.36
CA GLU A 68 10.20 -10.75 8.43
C GLU A 68 8.80 -10.16 8.38
N LEU A 69 8.70 -8.82 8.32
CA LEU A 69 7.41 -8.15 8.31
C LEU A 69 6.60 -8.45 7.05
N ILE A 70 7.25 -8.49 5.90
CA ILE A 70 6.58 -8.87 4.64
C ILE A 70 6.05 -10.29 4.74
N GLY A 71 6.81 -11.20 5.37
CA GLY A 71 6.35 -12.56 5.58
C GLY A 71 5.06 -12.62 6.37
N VAL A 72 4.96 -11.82 7.44
CA VAL A 72 3.76 -11.75 8.26
C VAL A 72 2.59 -11.18 7.46
N VAL A 73 2.82 -10.10 6.72
CA VAL A 73 1.76 -9.50 5.89
C VAL A 73 1.25 -10.50 4.86
N LYS A 74 2.17 -11.20 4.18
CA LYS A 74 1.79 -12.20 3.16
C LYS A 74 0.90 -13.31 3.76
N GLU A 75 1.25 -13.81 4.93
CA GLU A 75 0.45 -14.84 5.59
C GLU A 75 -0.95 -14.33 5.92
N GLN A 76 -1.05 -13.12 6.46
CA GLN A 76 -2.34 -12.56 6.83
C GLN A 76 -3.19 -12.25 5.62
N VAL A 77 -2.58 -11.72 4.56
CA VAL A 77 -3.28 -11.44 3.30
C VAL A 77 -3.84 -12.73 2.71
N LYS A 78 -3.03 -13.80 2.73
CA LYS A 78 -3.47 -15.10 2.24
C LYS A 78 -4.65 -15.63 3.03
N SER A 79 -4.63 -15.44 4.36
CA SER A 79 -5.69 -15.96 5.22
C SER A 79 -7.05 -15.28 4.99
N ILE A 80 -7.05 -14.06 4.47
CA ILE A 80 -8.30 -13.35 4.15
C ILE A 80 -8.61 -13.35 2.66
N ASP A 81 -7.90 -14.16 1.88
CA ASP A 81 -8.07 -14.24 0.42
C ASP A 81 -7.86 -12.90 -0.28
N GLY A 82 -6.96 -12.09 0.24
CA GLY A 82 -6.50 -10.86 -0.40
C GLY A 82 -5.39 -11.14 -1.40
N ASP A 83 -4.75 -10.08 -1.86
CA ASP A 83 -3.64 -10.21 -2.79
C ASP A 83 -2.51 -9.25 -2.40
N ILE A 84 -1.30 -9.55 -2.84
CA ILE A 84 -0.13 -8.73 -2.54
C ILE A 84 0.85 -8.81 -3.71
N ALA A 85 1.40 -7.66 -4.12
CA ALA A 85 2.37 -7.62 -5.19
C ALA A 85 3.30 -6.42 -5.03
N ARG A 86 4.58 -6.63 -5.32
CA ARG A 86 5.53 -5.53 -5.40
C ARG A 86 5.34 -4.80 -6.73
N ILE A 87 5.06 -3.50 -6.68
CA ILE A 87 4.81 -2.72 -7.90
C ILE A 87 5.99 -1.83 -8.28
N SER A 88 6.89 -1.60 -7.35
CA SER A 88 8.15 -0.88 -7.61
C SER A 88 9.15 -1.29 -6.53
N GLN A 89 10.38 -0.78 -6.61
CA GLN A 89 11.39 -1.11 -5.60
C GLN A 89 10.96 -0.76 -4.18
N GLY A 90 10.26 0.34 -4.02
CA GLY A 90 9.87 0.81 -2.70
C GLY A 90 8.40 0.69 -2.37
N ARG A 91 7.62 0.04 -3.22
CA ARG A 91 6.16 0.00 -3.04
C ARG A 91 5.61 -1.41 -3.21
N VAL A 92 4.77 -1.80 -2.27
CA VAL A 92 4.06 -3.08 -2.31
C VAL A 92 2.57 -2.80 -2.17
N LEU A 93 1.79 -3.36 -3.08
CA LEU A 93 0.33 -3.19 -3.08
C LEU A 93 -0.31 -4.36 -2.35
N VAL A 94 -1.23 -4.06 -1.44
CA VAL A 94 -1.98 -5.06 -0.68
C VAL A 94 -3.46 -4.80 -0.89
N THR A 95 -4.19 -5.84 -1.26
CA THR A 95 -5.62 -5.71 -1.57
C THR A 95 -6.47 -6.62 -0.70
N PRO A 96 -7.74 -6.24 -0.45
CA PRO A 96 -8.67 -7.09 0.29
C PRO A 96 -9.18 -8.23 -0.58
N SER A 97 -10.02 -9.10 0.01
CA SER A 97 -10.68 -10.15 -0.74
C SER A 97 -11.49 -9.54 -1.89
N LYS A 98 -11.61 -10.27 -2.97
CA LYS A 98 -12.35 -9.85 -4.18
C LYS A 98 -11.66 -8.75 -5.00
N VAL A 99 -10.51 -8.26 -4.57
CA VAL A 99 -9.69 -7.35 -5.37
C VAL A 99 -8.39 -8.05 -5.68
N LYS A 100 -8.17 -8.40 -6.93
CA LYS A 100 -6.99 -9.15 -7.34
C LYS A 100 -6.07 -8.30 -8.20
N ILE A 101 -4.78 -8.50 -8.03
CA ILE A 101 -3.77 -7.75 -8.77
C ILE A 101 -3.40 -8.54 -10.01
N ILE A 102 -3.48 -7.88 -11.16
CA ILE A 102 -3.04 -8.51 -12.41
C ILE A 102 -1.53 -8.37 -12.50
N LYS A 103 -0.85 -9.52 -12.46
CA LYS A 103 0.61 -9.58 -12.49
C LYS A 103 1.05 -10.02 -13.87
N ARG A 104 2.00 -9.29 -14.45
CA ARG A 104 2.54 -9.63 -15.76
C ARG A 104 3.78 -10.49 -15.60
N LYS A 105 3.79 -11.64 -16.27
CA LYS A 105 4.97 -12.51 -16.30
C LYS A 105 6.01 -11.94 -17.25
N GLY A 106 7.28 -12.09 -16.91
CA GLY A 106 8.37 -11.74 -17.80
C GLY A 106 8.71 -10.26 -17.87
N GLN A 107 8.25 -9.51 -16.93
CA GLN A 107 8.53 -8.09 -16.88
C GLN A 107 9.68 -7.77 -15.93
#